data_6a1c92e72112d3274def0c5801c9684d
#
_entry.id   6a1c92e72112d3274def0c5801c9684d
#
_cell.length_a   1.000
_cell.length_b   1.000
_cell.length_c   1.000
_cell.angle_alpha   90.00
_cell.angle_beta   90.00
_cell.angle_gamma   90.00
#
_symmetry.space_group_name_H-M   'P 1'
#
loop_
_entity.id
_entity.type
_entity.pdbx_description
1 polymer ?
#
loop_
_entity_poly.entity_id
_entity_poly.type
_entity_poly.pdbx_seq_one_letter_code
_entity_poly.pdbx_strand_id
1 'polypeptide(L)'
;MQWERHYFEALIDHLKPNGDVLQVGFSSSIAAERIQSFHPKHHTIIEPDPQLVERARKWAGERPGITILEDRWQQALPKLGRFDAIFYDDFNPEREIEKAKVLAAANEAVRKGKELVNGIKAKFPDLFKIKYADADLDPLFNQFEKTKPAELAHLLRELFKNEQISHAQYEKRIARLGSAANAKAQIPPDPVLAFLKTCLKSHMRKGSRFTCFSVSPLSKYENPQFFEEIITNSDYDYEEKVITVDVPVSSEHYKFKEALILLVVKQVD
;
A
#
# COMPACT_ATOMS: atom_id res chain seq x y z
N MET A 1 -11.32 -19.60 2.49
CA MET A 1 -12.27 -19.52 1.35
C MET A 1 -11.51 -19.50 0.02
N GLN A 2 -12.13 -19.85 -1.11
CA GLN A 2 -11.38 -19.98 -2.38
C GLN A 2 -10.86 -18.63 -2.91
N TRP A 3 -11.62 -17.56 -2.74
CA TRP A 3 -11.21 -16.21 -3.14
C TRP A 3 -10.01 -15.68 -2.34
N GLU A 4 -9.96 -15.96 -1.02
CA GLU A 4 -8.83 -15.60 -0.17
C GLU A 4 -7.56 -16.29 -0.65
N ARG A 5 -7.66 -17.60 -0.98
CA ARG A 5 -6.52 -18.35 -1.52
C ARG A 5 -5.98 -17.68 -2.78
N HIS A 6 -6.85 -17.37 -3.74
CA HIS A 6 -6.44 -16.71 -4.98
C HIS A 6 -5.74 -15.36 -4.71
N TYR A 7 -6.28 -14.55 -3.79
CA TYR A 7 -5.70 -13.25 -3.47
C TYR A 7 -4.35 -13.39 -2.74
N PHE A 8 -4.29 -14.22 -1.70
CA PHE A 8 -3.02 -14.43 -0.95
C PHE A 8 -1.94 -15.03 -1.83
N GLU A 9 -2.27 -16.03 -2.64
CA GLU A 9 -1.30 -16.62 -3.58
C GLU A 9 -0.80 -15.58 -4.58
N ALA A 10 -1.67 -14.74 -5.13
CA ALA A 10 -1.29 -13.67 -6.05
C ALA A 10 -0.38 -12.62 -5.41
N LEU A 11 -0.62 -12.25 -4.12
CA LEU A 11 0.26 -11.37 -3.36
C LEU A 11 1.66 -11.97 -3.18
N ILE A 12 1.73 -13.23 -2.75
CA ILE A 12 3.00 -13.91 -2.50
C ILE A 12 3.75 -14.21 -3.80
N ASP A 13 3.04 -14.55 -4.89
CA ASP A 13 3.65 -14.73 -6.22
C ASP A 13 4.28 -13.43 -6.75
N HIS A 14 3.65 -12.31 -6.45
CA HIS A 14 4.20 -11.00 -6.82
C HIS A 14 5.36 -10.59 -5.93
N LEU A 15 5.31 -10.93 -4.64
CA LEU A 15 6.40 -10.75 -3.67
C LEU A 15 7.66 -11.54 -4.05
N LYS A 16 7.51 -12.78 -4.57
CA LYS A 16 8.60 -13.73 -4.87
C LYS A 16 9.57 -13.86 -3.69
N PRO A 17 9.09 -14.34 -2.54
CA PRO A 17 9.88 -14.39 -1.31
C PRO A 17 11.09 -15.32 -1.46
N ASN A 18 12.24 -14.87 -0.97
CA ASN A 18 13.46 -15.65 -0.88
C ASN A 18 14.25 -15.24 0.37
N GLY A 19 15.32 -15.96 0.71
CA GLY A 19 16.20 -15.60 1.82
C GLY A 19 15.49 -15.55 3.16
N ASP A 20 15.65 -14.44 3.88
CA ASP A 20 15.03 -14.21 5.18
C ASP A 20 13.68 -13.52 4.97
N VAL A 21 12.58 -14.19 5.33
CA VAL A 21 11.21 -13.72 5.11
C VAL A 21 10.52 -13.38 6.43
N LEU A 22 9.90 -12.22 6.49
CA LEU A 22 9.00 -11.81 7.56
C LEU A 22 7.54 -11.89 7.09
N GLN A 23 6.72 -12.55 7.88
CA GLN A 23 5.25 -12.49 7.79
C GLN A 23 4.70 -11.88 9.07
N VAL A 24 3.86 -10.86 8.95
CA VAL A 24 3.07 -10.32 10.06
C VAL A 24 1.62 -10.73 9.87
N GLY A 25 1.07 -11.39 10.88
CA GLY A 25 -0.27 -11.97 10.85
C GLY A 25 -0.30 -13.41 10.34
N PHE A 26 -1.12 -14.23 11.00
CA PHE A 26 -1.40 -15.62 10.62
C PHE A 26 -2.91 -15.86 10.60
N SER A 27 -3.63 -15.05 9.84
CA SER A 27 -5.10 -15.15 9.69
C SER A 27 -5.51 -16.52 9.13
N SER A 28 -4.72 -17.03 8.19
CA SER A 28 -4.83 -18.39 7.65
C SER A 28 -3.46 -18.93 7.26
N SER A 29 -3.32 -20.26 7.08
CA SER A 29 -2.08 -20.86 6.61
C SER A 29 -1.76 -20.57 5.13
N ILE A 30 -2.68 -19.98 4.37
CA ILE A 30 -2.58 -19.83 2.91
C ILE A 30 -1.31 -19.06 2.51
N ALA A 31 -1.13 -17.87 3.08
CA ALA A 31 0.05 -17.06 2.80
C ALA A 31 1.34 -17.78 3.22
N ALA A 32 1.33 -18.37 4.41
CA ALA A 32 2.49 -19.10 4.95
C ALA A 32 2.84 -20.33 4.10
N GLU A 33 1.84 -21.11 3.65
CA GLU A 33 2.03 -22.22 2.72
C GLU A 33 2.63 -21.75 1.40
N ARG A 34 2.10 -20.64 0.85
CA ARG A 34 2.60 -20.09 -0.41
C ARG A 34 4.02 -19.55 -0.25
N ILE A 35 4.35 -18.87 0.84
CA ILE A 35 5.72 -18.44 1.15
C ILE A 35 6.64 -19.67 1.20
N GLN A 36 6.26 -20.74 1.91
CA GLN A 36 7.07 -21.96 2.02
C GLN A 36 7.29 -22.66 0.67
N SER A 37 6.38 -22.54 -0.28
CA SER A 37 6.57 -23.09 -1.63
C SER A 37 7.71 -22.42 -2.42
N PHE A 38 8.21 -21.26 -1.98
CA PHE A 38 9.38 -20.59 -2.53
C PHE A 38 10.70 -20.99 -1.83
N HIS A 39 10.62 -21.87 -0.83
CA HIS A 39 11.78 -22.37 -0.09
C HIS A 39 12.65 -21.27 0.54
N PRO A 40 12.09 -20.36 1.36
CA PRO A 40 12.86 -19.33 2.04
C PRO A 40 13.90 -19.97 2.97
N LYS A 41 15.02 -19.28 3.22
CA LYS A 41 16.03 -19.72 4.16
C LYS A 41 15.51 -19.70 5.60
N HIS A 42 14.87 -18.61 5.97
CA HIS A 42 14.17 -18.47 7.24
C HIS A 42 12.82 -17.78 7.01
N HIS A 43 11.82 -18.19 7.80
CA HIS A 43 10.49 -17.61 7.79
C HIS A 43 10.08 -17.23 9.21
N THR A 44 10.13 -15.95 9.53
CA THR A 44 9.68 -15.42 10.81
C THR A 44 8.23 -14.96 10.70
N ILE A 45 7.38 -15.45 11.59
CA ILE A 45 5.96 -15.09 11.67
C ILE A 45 5.72 -14.36 12.99
N ILE A 46 5.17 -13.16 12.95
CA ILE A 46 4.72 -12.39 14.12
C ILE A 46 3.20 -12.45 14.17
N GLU A 47 2.64 -12.95 15.27
CA GLU A 47 1.21 -13.06 15.49
C GLU A 47 0.88 -12.79 16.97
N PRO A 48 0.04 -11.78 17.27
CA PRO A 48 -0.28 -11.44 18.67
C PRO A 48 -1.42 -12.28 19.27
N ASP A 49 -2.27 -12.93 18.46
CA ASP A 49 -3.40 -13.71 18.97
C ASP A 49 -2.93 -15.11 19.37
N PRO A 50 -3.06 -15.49 20.67
CA PRO A 50 -2.62 -16.80 21.15
C PRO A 50 -3.26 -18.00 20.42
N GLN A 51 -4.52 -17.87 19.96
CA GLN A 51 -5.21 -18.95 19.26
C GLN A 51 -4.62 -19.12 17.83
N LEU A 52 -4.31 -18.01 17.17
CA LEU A 52 -3.64 -18.04 15.87
C LEU A 52 -2.20 -18.50 15.99
N VAL A 53 -1.51 -18.14 17.06
CA VAL A 53 -0.16 -18.65 17.38
C VAL A 53 -0.16 -20.16 17.55
N GLU A 54 -1.13 -20.71 18.28
CA GLU A 54 -1.24 -22.18 18.42
C GLU A 54 -1.46 -22.87 17.07
N ARG A 55 -2.32 -22.30 16.23
CA ARG A 55 -2.54 -22.77 14.85
C ARG A 55 -1.29 -22.68 14.01
N ALA A 56 -0.55 -21.56 14.10
CA ALA A 56 0.71 -21.36 13.41
C ALA A 56 1.78 -22.38 13.86
N ARG A 57 1.90 -22.63 15.16
CA ARG A 57 2.81 -23.66 15.71
C ARG A 57 2.44 -25.06 15.22
N LYS A 58 1.17 -25.44 15.21
CA LYS A 58 0.70 -26.71 14.63
C LYS A 58 1.01 -26.81 13.15
N TRP A 59 0.77 -25.74 12.40
CA TRP A 59 1.07 -25.67 10.97
C TRP A 59 2.59 -25.79 10.72
N ALA A 60 3.41 -25.08 11.50
CA ALA A 60 4.87 -25.16 11.39
C ALA A 60 5.39 -26.58 11.67
N GLY A 61 4.85 -27.25 12.68
CA GLY A 61 5.29 -28.58 13.06
C GLY A 61 6.80 -28.63 13.26
N GLU A 62 7.45 -29.61 12.60
CA GLU A 62 8.91 -29.78 12.61
C GLU A 62 9.61 -29.14 11.40
N ARG A 63 8.93 -28.26 10.64
CA ARG A 63 9.54 -27.61 9.47
C ARG A 63 10.72 -26.75 9.91
N PRO A 64 11.93 -26.99 9.36
CA PRO A 64 13.10 -26.20 9.72
C PRO A 64 12.99 -24.75 9.21
N GLY A 65 13.64 -23.83 9.90
CA GLY A 65 13.74 -22.44 9.45
C GLY A 65 12.49 -21.57 9.71
N ILE A 66 11.47 -22.11 10.40
CA ILE A 66 10.29 -21.34 10.80
C ILE A 66 10.41 -20.88 12.25
N THR A 67 10.21 -19.59 12.49
CA THR A 67 10.16 -18.99 13.82
C THR A 67 8.82 -18.28 14.02
N ILE A 68 8.12 -18.58 15.10
CA ILE A 68 6.84 -17.94 15.44
C ILE A 68 7.02 -17.12 16.71
N LEU A 69 6.69 -15.83 16.62
CA LEU A 69 6.76 -14.88 17.71
C LEU A 69 5.34 -14.47 18.12
N GLU A 70 4.99 -14.77 19.36
CA GLU A 70 3.75 -14.38 20.00
C GLU A 70 3.90 -12.98 20.58
N ASP A 71 3.73 -11.98 19.71
CA ASP A 71 3.94 -10.57 20.09
C ASP A 71 3.27 -9.67 19.06
N ARG A 72 3.10 -8.40 19.40
CA ARG A 72 2.74 -7.36 18.41
C ARG A 72 3.98 -6.95 17.63
N TRP A 73 3.83 -6.64 16.34
CA TRP A 73 4.97 -6.27 15.50
C TRP A 73 5.74 -5.05 16.04
N GLN A 74 5.06 -4.10 16.72
CA GLN A 74 5.71 -2.93 17.32
C GLN A 74 6.72 -3.31 18.41
N GLN A 75 6.53 -4.46 19.05
CA GLN A 75 7.39 -4.96 20.15
C GLN A 75 8.39 -5.99 19.64
N ALA A 76 8.01 -6.83 18.68
CA ALA A 76 8.86 -7.87 18.12
C ALA A 76 9.88 -7.29 17.13
N LEU A 77 9.45 -6.44 16.19
CA LEU A 77 10.26 -5.98 15.07
C LEU A 77 11.57 -5.29 15.49
N PRO A 78 11.61 -4.42 16.52
CA PRO A 78 12.87 -3.79 16.98
C PRO A 78 13.96 -4.78 17.43
N LYS A 79 13.60 -6.03 17.75
CA LYS A 79 14.52 -7.08 18.19
C LYS A 79 15.01 -7.96 17.04
N LEU A 80 14.51 -7.72 15.82
CA LEU A 80 14.76 -8.54 14.64
C LEU A 80 15.77 -7.87 13.70
N GLY A 81 16.38 -8.68 12.84
CA GLY A 81 17.30 -8.23 11.80
C GLY A 81 16.60 -7.67 10.57
N ARG A 82 17.30 -7.79 9.45
CA ARG A 82 16.80 -7.37 8.13
C ARG A 82 16.26 -8.58 7.36
N PHE A 83 15.25 -8.33 6.54
CA PHE A 83 14.56 -9.33 5.73
C PHE A 83 14.70 -9.03 4.24
N ASP A 84 14.68 -10.08 3.42
CA ASP A 84 14.71 -9.99 1.97
C ASP A 84 13.30 -9.84 1.38
N ALA A 85 12.30 -10.40 2.07
CA ALA A 85 10.89 -10.25 1.71
C ALA A 85 10.02 -10.09 2.95
N ILE A 86 9.02 -9.21 2.85
CA ILE A 86 8.09 -8.91 3.95
C ILE A 86 6.66 -8.97 3.42
N PHE A 87 5.85 -9.80 4.06
CA PHE A 87 4.40 -9.86 3.87
C PHE A 87 3.68 -9.35 5.12
N TYR A 88 2.77 -8.40 4.95
CA TYR A 88 2.03 -7.80 6.05
C TYR A 88 0.53 -8.03 5.92
N ASP A 89 -0.04 -8.71 6.90
CA ASP A 89 -1.47 -8.97 7.06
C ASP A 89 -1.87 -8.77 8.53
N ASP A 90 -1.97 -7.52 8.97
CA ASP A 90 -2.42 -7.18 10.32
C ASP A 90 -3.96 -7.12 10.37
N PHE A 91 -4.60 -8.25 10.04
CA PHE A 91 -6.04 -8.37 10.19
C PHE A 91 -6.41 -8.43 11.66
N ASN A 92 -7.02 -7.36 12.16
CA ASN A 92 -7.57 -7.30 13.52
C ASN A 92 -9.05 -6.90 13.44
N PRO A 93 -9.99 -7.80 13.83
CA PRO A 93 -11.43 -7.53 13.79
C PRO A 93 -11.86 -6.26 14.54
N GLU A 94 -11.21 -5.96 15.67
CA GLU A 94 -11.53 -4.77 16.48
C GLU A 94 -11.14 -3.45 15.76
N ARG A 95 -10.15 -3.50 14.87
CA ARG A 95 -9.75 -2.36 14.04
C ARG A 95 -10.60 -2.20 12.79
N GLU A 96 -11.41 -3.20 12.42
CA GLU A 96 -12.20 -3.14 11.19
C GLU A 96 -13.23 -2.01 11.20
N ILE A 97 -13.78 -1.66 12.35
CA ILE A 97 -14.71 -0.53 12.49
C ILE A 97 -13.98 0.79 12.23
N GLU A 98 -12.77 0.95 12.77
CA GLU A 98 -11.97 2.16 12.53
C GLU A 98 -11.43 2.20 11.10
N LYS A 99 -10.95 1.06 10.57
CA LYS A 99 -10.56 0.92 9.16
C LYS A 99 -11.71 1.23 8.22
N ALA A 100 -12.95 0.81 8.53
CA ALA A 100 -14.12 1.12 7.71
C ALA A 100 -14.40 2.62 7.67
N LYS A 101 -14.24 3.35 8.76
CA LYS A 101 -14.37 4.82 8.80
C LYS A 101 -13.28 5.49 7.98
N VAL A 102 -12.02 5.04 8.15
CA VAL A 102 -10.86 5.50 7.37
C VAL A 102 -11.10 5.28 5.88
N LEU A 103 -11.53 4.07 5.53
CA LEU A 103 -11.81 3.70 4.15
C LEU A 103 -12.97 4.52 3.56
N ALA A 104 -14.03 4.78 4.33
CA ALA A 104 -15.13 5.61 3.88
C ALA A 104 -14.68 7.06 3.62
N ALA A 105 -13.84 7.63 4.50
CA ALA A 105 -13.29 8.98 4.30
C ALA A 105 -12.34 9.04 3.09
N ALA A 106 -11.48 8.02 2.92
CA ALA A 106 -10.58 7.90 1.78
C ALA A 106 -11.38 7.75 0.46
N ASN A 107 -12.39 6.89 0.43
CA ASN A 107 -13.27 6.69 -0.72
C ASN A 107 -13.98 7.99 -1.12
N GLU A 108 -14.45 8.76 -0.15
CA GLU A 108 -15.12 10.05 -0.41
C GLU A 108 -14.13 11.07 -0.96
N ALA A 109 -12.90 11.13 -0.44
CA ALA A 109 -11.87 12.01 -0.97
C ALA A 109 -11.49 11.64 -2.41
N VAL A 110 -11.31 10.33 -2.68
CA VAL A 110 -11.04 9.82 -4.04
C VAL A 110 -12.21 10.13 -4.98
N ARG A 111 -13.45 9.91 -4.56
CA ARG A 111 -14.65 10.24 -5.35
C ARG A 111 -14.66 11.70 -5.75
N LYS A 112 -14.47 12.62 -4.80
CA LYS A 112 -14.41 14.06 -5.06
C LYS A 112 -13.28 14.43 -5.99
N GLY A 113 -12.10 13.83 -5.81
CA GLY A 113 -10.97 14.02 -6.68
C GLY A 113 -11.26 13.57 -8.13
N LYS A 114 -11.81 12.36 -8.29
CA LYS A 114 -12.20 11.82 -9.61
C LYS A 114 -13.25 12.68 -10.29
N GLU A 115 -14.26 13.17 -9.57
CA GLU A 115 -15.28 14.08 -10.11
C GLU A 115 -14.66 15.38 -10.62
N LEU A 116 -13.69 15.93 -9.88
CA LEU A 116 -12.96 17.10 -10.32
C LEU A 116 -12.17 16.83 -11.60
N VAL A 117 -11.37 15.75 -11.62
CA VAL A 117 -10.56 15.37 -12.80
C VAL A 117 -11.47 15.12 -14.01
N ASN A 118 -12.59 14.42 -13.82
CA ASN A 118 -13.57 14.21 -14.89
C ASN A 118 -14.18 15.52 -15.38
N GLY A 119 -14.48 16.44 -14.47
CA GLY A 119 -14.95 17.79 -14.83
C GLY A 119 -13.91 18.58 -15.63
N ILE A 120 -12.63 18.46 -15.27
CA ILE A 120 -11.53 19.07 -16.01
C ILE A 120 -11.34 18.39 -17.37
N LYS A 121 -11.36 17.03 -17.43
CA LYS A 121 -11.29 16.27 -18.68
C LYS A 121 -12.40 16.65 -19.66
N ALA A 122 -13.62 16.83 -19.16
CA ALA A 122 -14.75 17.23 -19.98
C ALA A 122 -14.62 18.66 -20.55
N LYS A 123 -14.05 19.58 -19.78
CA LYS A 123 -13.84 20.98 -20.20
C LYS A 123 -12.59 21.16 -21.04
N PHE A 124 -11.58 20.36 -20.80
CA PHE A 124 -10.24 20.47 -21.42
C PHE A 124 -9.73 19.07 -21.80
N PRO A 125 -10.33 18.42 -22.84
CA PRO A 125 -10.03 17.03 -23.18
C PRO A 125 -8.57 16.82 -23.64
N ASP A 126 -7.92 17.86 -24.12
CA ASP A 126 -6.54 17.79 -24.59
C ASP A 126 -5.51 17.91 -23.45
N LEU A 127 -5.95 18.35 -22.27
CA LEU A 127 -5.08 18.49 -21.10
C LEU A 127 -4.42 17.18 -20.66
N PHE A 128 -4.97 16.04 -21.03
CA PHE A 128 -4.48 14.71 -20.66
C PHE A 128 -3.86 13.95 -21.85
N LYS A 129 -3.55 14.66 -22.95
CA LYS A 129 -2.97 14.04 -24.16
C LYS A 129 -1.54 14.48 -24.48
N ILE A 130 -1.04 15.50 -23.79
CA ILE A 130 0.25 16.12 -24.08
C ILE A 130 1.16 16.13 -22.86
N LYS A 131 2.47 16.18 -23.07
CA LYS A 131 3.44 16.48 -22.01
C LYS A 131 3.52 17.99 -21.80
N TYR A 132 3.55 18.41 -20.56
CA TYR A 132 3.55 19.83 -20.19
C TYR A 132 4.95 20.35 -19.93
N ALA A 133 5.26 21.52 -20.46
CA ALA A 133 6.33 22.35 -19.95
C ALA A 133 5.88 23.11 -18.68
N ASP A 134 6.83 23.60 -17.89
CA ASP A 134 6.54 24.33 -16.66
C ASP A 134 5.64 25.55 -16.91
N ALA A 135 5.89 26.29 -18.00
CA ALA A 135 5.11 27.47 -18.36
C ALA A 135 3.63 27.19 -18.67
N ASP A 136 3.32 25.98 -19.15
CA ASP A 136 1.94 25.60 -19.48
C ASP A 136 1.08 25.34 -18.24
N LEU A 137 1.71 24.94 -17.13
CA LEU A 137 1.04 24.66 -15.88
C LEU A 137 0.87 25.89 -14.96
N ASP A 138 1.70 26.93 -15.15
CA ASP A 138 1.70 28.12 -14.30
C ASP A 138 0.35 28.87 -14.27
N PRO A 139 -0.38 29.08 -15.37
CA PRO A 139 -1.69 29.72 -15.35
C PRO A 139 -2.71 28.96 -14.49
N LEU A 140 -2.73 27.62 -14.60
CA LEU A 140 -3.61 26.75 -13.82
C LEU A 140 -3.30 26.88 -12.33
N PHE A 141 -1.99 26.84 -11.98
CA PHE A 141 -1.54 26.99 -10.60
C PHE A 141 -1.89 28.33 -10.02
N ASN A 142 -1.61 29.40 -10.71
CA ASN A 142 -1.88 30.76 -10.23
C ASN A 142 -3.38 30.99 -9.98
N GLN A 143 -4.24 30.32 -10.73
CA GLN A 143 -5.69 30.42 -10.57
C GLN A 143 -6.22 29.65 -9.36
N PHE A 144 -5.70 28.44 -9.11
CA PHE A 144 -6.32 27.50 -8.16
C PHE A 144 -5.50 27.23 -6.90
N GLU A 145 -4.22 27.60 -6.86
CA GLU A 145 -3.31 27.33 -5.75
C GLU A 145 -3.87 27.79 -4.38
N LYS A 146 -4.48 28.99 -4.36
CA LYS A 146 -5.03 29.55 -3.11
C LYS A 146 -6.48 29.13 -2.83
N THR A 147 -7.25 28.81 -3.85
CA THR A 147 -8.69 28.56 -3.72
C THR A 147 -9.06 27.10 -3.64
N LYS A 148 -8.29 26.22 -4.30
CA LYS A 148 -8.55 24.79 -4.42
C LYS A 148 -7.26 23.94 -4.37
N PRO A 149 -6.46 24.07 -3.31
CA PRO A 149 -5.15 23.42 -3.26
C PRO A 149 -5.26 21.88 -3.25
N ALA A 150 -6.24 21.31 -2.57
CA ALA A 150 -6.42 19.85 -2.50
C ALA A 150 -6.81 19.25 -3.87
N GLU A 151 -7.69 19.95 -4.59
CA GLU A 151 -8.11 19.58 -5.94
C GLU A 151 -6.94 19.69 -6.93
N LEU A 152 -6.12 20.72 -6.78
CA LEU A 152 -4.94 20.92 -7.62
C LEU A 152 -3.89 19.84 -7.36
N ALA A 153 -3.69 19.45 -6.10
CA ALA A 153 -2.83 18.34 -5.74
C ALA A 153 -3.29 17.02 -6.37
N HIS A 154 -4.60 16.75 -6.38
CA HIS A 154 -5.14 15.57 -7.05
C HIS A 154 -4.91 15.61 -8.57
N LEU A 155 -5.10 16.74 -9.21
CA LEU A 155 -4.82 16.90 -10.63
C LEU A 155 -3.33 16.64 -10.94
N LEU A 156 -2.41 17.13 -10.10
CA LEU A 156 -0.98 16.88 -10.27
C LEU A 156 -0.63 15.40 -10.22
N ARG A 157 -1.23 14.66 -9.27
CA ARG A 157 -1.02 13.20 -9.15
C ARG A 157 -1.48 12.49 -10.42
N GLU A 158 -2.65 12.87 -10.96
CA GLU A 158 -3.16 12.30 -12.20
C GLU A 158 -2.26 12.62 -13.41
N LEU A 159 -1.76 13.84 -13.52
CA LEU A 159 -0.83 14.23 -14.59
C LEU A 159 0.49 13.47 -14.48
N PHE A 160 1.00 13.28 -13.27
CA PHE A 160 2.21 12.50 -13.01
C PHE A 160 2.00 11.01 -13.32
N LYS A 161 0.93 10.42 -12.84
CA LYS A 161 0.54 9.02 -13.09
C LYS A 161 0.43 8.68 -14.59
N ASN A 162 -0.02 9.65 -15.39
CA ASN A 162 -0.14 9.50 -16.84
C ASN A 162 1.12 9.98 -17.60
N GLU A 163 2.23 10.18 -16.89
CA GLU A 163 3.53 10.61 -17.47
C GLU A 163 3.48 11.94 -18.26
N GLN A 164 2.52 12.80 -17.93
CA GLN A 164 2.32 14.10 -18.60
C GLN A 164 3.20 15.18 -18.00
N ILE A 165 3.62 15.01 -16.75
CA ILE A 165 4.61 15.83 -16.07
C ILE A 165 5.73 14.94 -15.51
N SER A 166 6.93 15.51 -15.43
CA SER A 166 8.08 14.84 -14.82
C SER A 166 7.98 14.86 -13.30
N HIS A 167 8.76 13.98 -12.64
CA HIS A 167 8.89 13.96 -11.18
C HIS A 167 9.31 15.33 -10.63
N ALA A 168 10.31 15.98 -11.22
CA ALA A 168 10.77 17.31 -10.80
C ALA A 168 9.67 18.39 -10.91
N GLN A 169 8.83 18.32 -11.95
CA GLN A 169 7.69 19.22 -12.10
C GLN A 169 6.62 18.96 -11.06
N TYR A 170 6.36 17.70 -10.73
CA TYR A 170 5.45 17.31 -9.68
C TYR A 170 5.92 17.82 -8.32
N GLU A 171 7.15 17.49 -7.91
CA GLU A 171 7.72 17.90 -6.62
C GLU A 171 7.72 19.42 -6.43
N LYS A 172 8.19 20.15 -7.43
CA LYS A 172 8.21 21.63 -7.41
C LYS A 172 6.85 22.23 -7.12
N ARG A 173 5.79 21.64 -7.66
CA ARG A 173 4.43 22.19 -7.54
C ARG A 173 3.72 21.71 -6.30
N ILE A 174 3.84 20.45 -5.92
CA ILE A 174 3.23 19.94 -4.70
C ILE A 174 3.82 20.63 -3.46
N ALA A 175 5.12 20.94 -3.47
CA ALA A 175 5.78 21.69 -2.41
C ALA A 175 5.19 23.11 -2.25
N ARG A 176 4.77 23.77 -3.34
CA ARG A 176 4.11 25.08 -3.28
C ARG A 176 2.74 25.02 -2.61
N LEU A 177 2.03 23.90 -2.75
CA LEU A 177 0.71 23.72 -2.12
C LEU A 177 0.83 23.47 -0.61
N GLY A 178 1.99 22.99 -0.14
CA GLY A 178 2.29 22.79 1.27
C GLY A 178 1.26 21.92 2.00
N SER A 179 1.06 22.18 3.29
CA SER A 179 0.05 21.48 4.10
C SER A 179 -1.39 21.68 3.62
N ALA A 180 -1.65 22.72 2.82
CA ALA A 180 -2.97 22.97 2.25
C ALA A 180 -3.39 21.90 1.21
N ALA A 181 -2.45 21.24 0.56
CA ALA A 181 -2.69 20.10 -0.33
C ALA A 181 -3.29 18.90 0.43
N ASN A 182 -2.98 18.80 1.72
CA ASN A 182 -3.39 17.70 2.61
C ASN A 182 -4.44 18.14 3.65
N ALA A 183 -4.76 19.43 3.73
CA ALA A 183 -5.46 20.05 4.86
C ALA A 183 -6.95 19.72 4.99
N LYS A 184 -7.59 19.05 4.02
CA LYS A 184 -9.02 18.71 4.12
C LYS A 184 -9.34 17.24 4.32
N ALA A 185 -8.37 16.35 4.23
CA ALA A 185 -8.54 14.97 4.61
C ALA A 185 -7.71 14.75 5.87
N GLN A 186 -8.31 14.80 7.04
CA GLN A 186 -7.83 14.04 8.18
C GLN A 186 -8.02 12.56 7.81
N ILE A 187 -7.24 12.10 6.82
CA ILE A 187 -7.12 10.69 6.52
C ILE A 187 -6.32 10.14 7.69
N PRO A 188 -6.90 9.26 8.50
CA PRO A 188 -6.16 8.63 9.58
C PRO A 188 -4.89 7.96 9.01
N PRO A 189 -3.80 7.93 9.78
CA PRO A 189 -2.54 7.35 9.28
C PRO A 189 -2.78 5.91 8.81
N ASP A 190 -2.36 5.61 7.59
CA ASP A 190 -2.45 4.27 7.02
C ASP A 190 -1.54 3.33 7.84
N PRO A 191 -2.11 2.30 8.53
CA PRO A 191 -1.31 1.39 9.36
C PRO A 191 -0.24 0.66 8.55
N VAL A 192 -0.52 0.36 7.28
CA VAL A 192 0.43 -0.25 6.35
C VAL A 192 1.62 0.67 6.12
N LEU A 193 1.36 1.96 5.91
CA LEU A 193 2.42 2.95 5.70
C LEU A 193 3.32 3.07 6.94
N ALA A 194 2.74 3.10 8.14
CA ALA A 194 3.51 3.17 9.38
C ALA A 194 4.43 1.95 9.57
N PHE A 195 3.93 0.75 9.30
CA PHE A 195 4.72 -0.48 9.34
C PHE A 195 5.81 -0.48 8.26
N LEU A 196 5.43 -0.19 7.01
CA LEU A 196 6.36 -0.15 5.88
C LEU A 196 7.51 0.83 6.11
N LYS A 197 7.24 2.03 6.60
CA LYS A 197 8.29 3.03 6.94
C LYS A 197 9.28 2.50 7.97
N THR A 198 8.78 1.79 8.99
CA THR A 198 9.64 1.15 9.99
C THR A 198 10.53 0.10 9.34
N CYS A 199 9.96 -0.73 8.45
CA CYS A 199 10.71 -1.75 7.72
C CYS A 199 11.76 -1.15 6.79
N LEU A 200 11.39 -0.17 5.98
CA LEU A 200 12.29 0.52 5.04
C LEU A 200 13.51 1.14 5.75
N LYS A 201 13.27 1.70 6.93
CA LYS A 201 14.32 2.35 7.72
C LYS A 201 15.33 1.35 8.31
N SER A 202 14.86 0.20 8.84
CA SER A 202 15.70 -0.62 9.72
C SER A 202 15.70 -2.12 9.38
N HIS A 203 14.69 -2.62 8.68
CA HIS A 203 14.47 -4.06 8.50
C HIS A 203 14.47 -4.52 7.04
N MET A 204 14.75 -3.62 6.10
CA MET A 204 14.94 -3.93 4.69
C MET A 204 16.32 -3.50 4.24
N ARG A 205 16.94 -4.30 3.36
CA ARG A 205 18.20 -4.00 2.66
C ARG A 205 17.90 -3.68 1.20
N LYS A 206 18.86 -3.19 0.46
CA LYS A 206 18.72 -3.02 -0.98
C LYS A 206 18.24 -4.33 -1.64
N GLY A 207 17.24 -4.24 -2.51
CA GLY A 207 16.58 -5.36 -3.17
C GLY A 207 15.48 -6.04 -2.35
N SER A 208 15.32 -5.70 -1.07
CA SER A 208 14.21 -6.23 -0.25
C SER A 208 12.86 -5.82 -0.80
N ARG A 209 11.89 -6.71 -0.69
CA ARG A 209 10.55 -6.60 -1.27
C ARG A 209 9.48 -6.62 -0.20
N PHE A 210 8.45 -5.82 -0.37
CA PHE A 210 7.31 -5.72 0.54
C PHE A 210 6.00 -5.81 -0.22
N THR A 211 5.06 -6.58 0.31
CA THR A 211 3.64 -6.55 -0.08
C THR A 211 2.75 -6.68 1.15
N CYS A 212 1.48 -6.35 1.00
CA CYS A 212 0.51 -6.47 2.09
C CYS A 212 -0.87 -6.86 1.59
N PHE A 213 -1.64 -7.49 2.47
CA PHE A 213 -3.07 -7.60 2.29
C PHE A 213 -3.72 -6.21 2.38
N SER A 214 -4.61 -5.90 1.46
CA SER A 214 -5.40 -4.67 1.47
C SER A 214 -6.88 -5.00 1.56
N VAL A 215 -7.58 -4.36 2.49
CA VAL A 215 -9.03 -4.51 2.67
C VAL A 215 -9.86 -3.83 1.57
N SER A 216 -9.20 -3.17 0.64
CA SER A 216 -9.81 -2.40 -0.44
C SER A 216 -8.95 -2.45 -1.70
N PRO A 217 -9.57 -2.49 -2.90
CA PRO A 217 -8.87 -2.40 -4.17
C PRO A 217 -8.41 -0.98 -4.53
N LEU A 218 -8.58 -0.01 -3.62
CA LEU A 218 -8.15 1.37 -3.85
C LEU A 218 -6.65 1.46 -4.12
N SER A 219 -6.32 2.06 -5.24
CA SER A 219 -4.95 2.38 -5.63
C SER A 219 -4.25 3.21 -4.56
N LYS A 220 -3.00 2.89 -4.25
CA LYS A 220 -2.16 3.69 -3.34
C LYS A 220 -1.72 5.02 -3.96
N TYR A 221 -1.83 5.18 -5.27
CA TYR A 221 -1.70 6.49 -5.93
C TYR A 221 -2.75 7.50 -5.44
N GLU A 222 -3.88 7.01 -4.94
CA GLU A 222 -4.95 7.84 -4.42
C GLU A 222 -4.77 8.23 -2.93
N ASN A 223 -3.83 7.59 -2.24
CA ASN A 223 -3.48 7.93 -0.86
C ASN A 223 -2.35 8.97 -0.85
N PRO A 224 -2.62 10.24 -0.44
CA PRO A 224 -1.63 11.31 -0.50
C PRO A 224 -0.35 11.01 0.28
N GLN A 225 -0.47 10.44 1.47
CA GLN A 225 0.70 10.13 2.30
C GLN A 225 1.54 9.01 1.68
N PHE A 226 0.91 7.93 1.22
CA PHE A 226 1.60 6.83 0.57
C PHE A 226 2.26 7.28 -0.74
N PHE A 227 1.55 8.11 -1.49
CA PHE A 227 2.04 8.68 -2.73
C PHE A 227 3.33 9.48 -2.50
N GLU A 228 3.32 10.41 -1.56
CA GLU A 228 4.46 11.33 -1.32
C GLU A 228 5.62 10.67 -0.60
N GLU A 229 5.35 9.72 0.29
CA GLU A 229 6.41 9.11 1.09
C GLU A 229 7.04 7.86 0.45
N ILE A 230 6.30 7.17 -0.42
CA ILE A 230 6.75 5.92 -1.05
C ILE A 230 6.84 6.05 -2.56
N ILE A 231 5.74 6.44 -3.25
CA ILE A 231 5.67 6.35 -4.70
C ILE A 231 6.58 7.37 -5.39
N THR A 232 6.67 8.58 -4.85
CA THR A 232 7.54 9.63 -5.41
C THR A 232 8.99 9.55 -4.94
N ASN A 233 9.28 8.66 -4.00
CA ASN A 233 10.63 8.54 -3.46
C ASN A 233 11.49 7.62 -4.34
N SER A 234 12.54 8.17 -4.95
CA SER A 234 13.47 7.44 -5.83
C SER A 234 14.25 6.30 -5.17
N ASP A 235 14.24 6.24 -3.82
CA ASP A 235 14.84 5.14 -3.06
C ASP A 235 14.03 3.84 -3.12
N TYR A 236 12.81 3.90 -3.68
CA TYR A 236 11.88 2.78 -3.74
C TYR A 236 11.29 2.64 -5.14
N ASP A 237 11.19 1.40 -5.63
CA ASP A 237 10.31 1.09 -6.75
C ASP A 237 8.94 0.71 -6.22
N TYR A 238 7.90 1.20 -6.85
CA TYR A 238 6.52 0.89 -6.52
C TYR A 238 5.77 0.34 -7.73
N GLU A 239 5.11 -0.78 -7.54
CA GLU A 239 4.22 -1.38 -8.52
C GLU A 239 2.87 -1.71 -7.89
N GLU A 240 1.79 -1.52 -8.64
CA GLU A 240 0.47 -2.02 -8.24
C GLU A 240 -0.31 -2.56 -9.44
N LYS A 241 -1.15 -3.54 -9.17
CA LYS A 241 -2.13 -4.07 -10.12
C LYS A 241 -3.40 -4.49 -9.39
N VAL A 242 -4.50 -4.47 -10.12
CA VAL A 242 -5.80 -4.94 -9.64
C VAL A 242 -6.08 -6.31 -10.27
N ILE A 243 -6.53 -7.24 -9.45
CA ILE A 243 -7.01 -8.56 -9.90
C ILE A 243 -8.49 -8.73 -9.56
N THR A 244 -9.19 -9.53 -10.35
CA THR A 244 -10.57 -9.95 -10.03
C THR A 244 -10.53 -11.07 -9.00
N VAL A 245 -11.41 -10.99 -8.00
CA VAL A 245 -11.60 -12.00 -6.95
C VAL A 245 -13.08 -12.37 -6.84
N ASP A 246 -13.37 -13.66 -6.74
CA ASP A 246 -14.75 -14.16 -6.62
C ASP A 246 -15.18 -14.20 -5.15
N VAL A 247 -15.43 -13.02 -4.60
CA VAL A 247 -15.82 -12.84 -3.19
C VAL A 247 -17.30 -13.16 -3.02
N PRO A 248 -17.67 -14.13 -2.16
CA PRO A 248 -19.07 -14.42 -1.88
C PRO A 248 -19.80 -13.21 -1.28
N VAL A 249 -21.08 -13.04 -1.61
CA VAL A 249 -21.94 -11.98 -1.06
C VAL A 249 -22.02 -12.04 0.47
N SER A 250 -21.88 -13.24 1.04
CA SER A 250 -21.86 -13.50 2.49
C SER A 250 -20.54 -13.15 3.18
N SER A 251 -19.52 -12.72 2.44
CA SER A 251 -18.25 -12.30 3.08
C SER A 251 -18.46 -11.07 3.94
N GLU A 252 -18.05 -11.14 5.21
CA GLU A 252 -18.18 -10.03 6.16
C GLU A 252 -17.02 -9.04 6.06
N HIS A 253 -15.85 -9.51 5.66
CA HIS A 253 -14.58 -8.79 5.79
C HIS A 253 -14.09 -8.14 4.49
N TYR A 254 -14.52 -8.66 3.34
CA TYR A 254 -14.15 -8.12 2.04
C TYR A 254 -15.39 -8.07 1.14
N LYS A 255 -15.70 -6.89 0.59
CA LYS A 255 -16.95 -6.65 -0.17
C LYS A 255 -16.72 -6.36 -1.65
N PHE A 256 -15.48 -6.34 -2.09
CA PHE A 256 -15.11 -5.98 -3.45
C PHE A 256 -14.91 -7.22 -4.33
N LYS A 257 -15.20 -7.09 -5.62
CA LYS A 257 -14.88 -8.12 -6.64
C LYS A 257 -13.48 -7.95 -7.23
N GLU A 258 -12.75 -6.98 -6.74
CA GLU A 258 -11.39 -6.66 -7.15
C GLU A 258 -10.50 -6.58 -5.92
N ALA A 259 -9.23 -6.91 -6.09
CA ALA A 259 -8.23 -6.84 -5.03
C ALA A 259 -6.95 -6.17 -5.53
N LEU A 260 -6.36 -5.33 -4.67
CA LEU A 260 -5.12 -4.64 -4.97
C LEU A 260 -3.92 -5.51 -4.62
N ILE A 261 -3.04 -5.72 -5.58
CA ILE A 261 -1.71 -6.26 -5.35
C ILE A 261 -0.73 -5.11 -5.49
N LEU A 262 0.07 -4.88 -4.46
CA LEU A 262 1.12 -3.88 -4.48
C LEU A 262 2.48 -4.52 -4.18
N LEU A 263 3.53 -3.88 -4.66
CA LEU A 263 4.92 -4.23 -4.38
C LEU A 263 5.73 -2.97 -4.15
N VAL A 264 6.52 -2.97 -3.09
CA VAL A 264 7.55 -1.96 -2.84
C VAL A 264 8.90 -2.67 -2.83
N VAL A 265 9.87 -2.16 -3.59
CA VAL A 265 11.23 -2.68 -3.64
C VAL A 265 12.20 -1.58 -3.20
N LYS A 266 13.00 -1.86 -2.19
CA LYS A 266 14.01 -0.90 -1.71
C LYS A 266 15.21 -0.88 -2.64
N GLN A 267 15.61 0.30 -3.14
CA GLN A 267 16.69 0.47 -4.12
C GLN A 267 18.03 0.90 -3.51
N VAL A 268 18.01 1.38 -2.27
CA VAL A 268 19.19 1.84 -1.52
C VAL A 268 19.33 1.11 -0.19
N ASP A 269 20.52 1.13 0.42
CA ASP A 269 20.76 0.59 1.77
C ASP A 269 20.42 1.55 2.90
#